data_07d4488dfd153710257b0762b1cec1cb
#
_entry.id   07d4488dfd153710257b0762b1cec1cb
#
_cell.length_a   1.000
_cell.length_b   1.000
_cell.length_c   1.000
_cell.angle_alpha   90.00
_cell.angle_beta   90.00
_cell.angle_gamma   90.00
#
_symmetry.space_group_name_H-M   'P 1'
#
loop_
_entity.id
_entity.type
_entity.pdbx_description
1 polymer ?
#
loop_
_entity_poly.entity_id
_entity_poly.type
_entity_poly.pdbx_seq_one_letter_code
_entity_poly.pdbx_strand_id
1 'polypeptide(L)'
;MSSDSAYAAFLEKANQGLDDTAASATNKTDKKADQDKKKKKNEEDSGFIASKTLDVDEQRVPPSLRVDAVYSSETDEPFEPVVLALDHFPSEDEFPQLVHGSTAPKEAQVSVLSPAQFDRRGQYTSVLEAVKAACSTSSSSSSSSSSSSSTAEVRVYRVQHDQSRVEYWLLALDGDRLLGLKARAVET
;
A
#
# COMPACT_ATOMS: atom_id res chain seq x y z
N MET A 1 20.58 -19.75 45.57
CA MET A 1 21.82 -19.53 44.79
C MET A 1 21.73 -20.35 43.51
N SER A 2 21.92 -19.72 42.40
CA SER A 2 22.14 -20.27 41.05
C SER A 2 20.94 -20.36 40.09
N SER A 3 20.69 -19.25 39.47
CA SER A 3 19.97 -19.24 38.17
C SER A 3 20.79 -18.59 37.04
N ASP A 4 21.92 -17.96 37.34
CA ASP A 4 22.73 -17.21 36.38
C ASP A 4 23.52 -18.10 35.40
N SER A 5 23.92 -19.30 35.82
CA SER A 5 24.66 -20.22 34.96
C SER A 5 23.82 -20.80 33.82
N ALA A 6 22.54 -21.06 34.03
CA ALA A 6 21.64 -21.57 32.98
C ALA A 6 21.30 -20.50 31.95
N TYR A 7 21.19 -19.24 32.37
CA TYR A 7 20.94 -18.11 31.49
C TYR A 7 22.15 -17.76 30.61
N ALA A 8 23.35 -17.82 31.21
CA ALA A 8 24.61 -17.64 30.45
C ALA A 8 24.80 -18.69 29.37
N ALA A 9 24.51 -19.97 29.67
CA ALA A 9 24.58 -21.05 28.67
C ALA A 9 23.55 -20.92 27.55
N PHE A 10 22.38 -20.35 27.84
CA PHE A 10 21.37 -20.06 26.81
C PHE A 10 21.81 -18.94 25.86
N LEU A 11 22.39 -17.86 26.39
CA LEU A 11 22.91 -16.75 25.61
C LEU A 11 24.10 -17.18 24.72
N GLU A 12 24.97 -18.02 25.21
CA GLU A 12 26.12 -18.55 24.47
C GLU A 12 25.67 -19.44 23.31
N LYS A 13 24.64 -20.26 23.50
CA LYS A 13 24.04 -21.09 22.46
C LYS A 13 23.28 -20.29 21.42
N ALA A 14 22.66 -19.17 21.79
CA ALA A 14 21.99 -18.27 20.87
C ALA A 14 22.97 -17.49 19.97
N ASN A 15 24.20 -17.27 20.44
CA ASN A 15 25.24 -16.52 19.74
C ASN A 15 26.15 -17.40 18.83
N GLN A 16 26.15 -18.72 19.02
CA GLN A 16 27.00 -19.65 18.23
C GLN A 16 26.63 -19.76 16.74
N GLY A 17 25.56 -19.08 16.29
CA GLY A 17 25.16 -19.06 14.87
C GLY A 17 25.62 -17.82 14.09
N LEU A 18 26.36 -16.88 14.68
CA LEU A 18 26.69 -15.59 14.07
C LEU A 18 28.16 -15.43 13.64
N ASP A 19 29.03 -16.42 13.87
CA ASP A 19 30.47 -16.25 13.68
C ASP A 19 31.07 -16.92 12.43
N ASP A 20 30.27 -17.53 11.57
CA ASP A 20 30.77 -18.25 10.40
C ASP A 20 30.50 -17.57 9.04
N THR A 21 30.60 -16.23 8.94
CA THR A 21 30.69 -15.57 7.64
C THR A 21 31.53 -14.30 7.69
N ALA A 22 32.83 -14.48 7.98
CA ALA A 22 33.83 -13.48 7.67
C ALA A 22 34.91 -14.11 6.79
N ALA A 23 34.71 -14.11 5.47
CA ALA A 23 35.75 -13.97 4.42
C ALA A 23 35.15 -14.24 3.03
N SER A 24 35.04 -13.23 2.23
CA SER A 24 35.48 -13.10 0.86
C SER A 24 34.66 -12.11 0.05
N ALA A 25 35.30 -11.04 -0.18
CA ALA A 25 35.30 -10.06 -1.27
C ALA A 25 34.31 -10.20 -2.45
N THR A 26 33.82 -9.01 -2.86
CA THR A 26 33.39 -8.59 -4.21
C THR A 26 32.10 -9.17 -4.77
N ASN A 27 30.99 -8.39 -4.72
CA ASN A 27 30.39 -7.78 -5.92
C ASN A 27 29.24 -6.81 -5.57
N LYS A 28 29.40 -5.60 -6.01
CA LYS A 28 28.37 -4.57 -6.07
C LYS A 28 27.42 -4.94 -7.20
N THR A 29 26.22 -5.47 -6.95
CA THR A 29 25.08 -5.40 -7.88
C THR A 29 23.74 -5.95 -7.35
N ASP A 30 23.58 -6.41 -6.10
CA ASP A 30 22.33 -7.12 -5.70
C ASP A 30 21.52 -6.46 -4.56
N LYS A 31 21.54 -5.10 -4.44
CA LYS A 31 20.71 -4.44 -3.43
C LYS A 31 19.25 -4.23 -3.83
N LYS A 32 18.89 -4.42 -5.11
CA LYS A 32 17.51 -4.17 -5.59
C LYS A 32 16.61 -5.43 -5.49
N ALA A 33 17.21 -6.62 -5.57
CA ALA A 33 16.47 -7.88 -5.49
C ALA A 33 16.07 -8.31 -4.07
N ASP A 34 16.85 -7.89 -3.06
CA ASP A 34 16.57 -8.23 -1.66
C ASP A 34 15.46 -7.38 -1.02
N GLN A 35 15.25 -6.15 -1.50
CA GLN A 35 14.14 -5.33 -1.01
C GLN A 35 12.79 -5.83 -1.54
N ASP A 36 12.73 -6.26 -2.81
CA ASP A 36 11.51 -6.84 -3.39
C ASP A 36 11.17 -8.19 -2.76
N LYS A 37 12.17 -9.03 -2.45
CA LYS A 37 11.97 -10.30 -1.73
C LYS A 37 11.53 -10.09 -0.28
N LYS A 38 12.05 -9.06 0.40
CA LYS A 38 11.69 -8.74 1.78
C LYS A 38 10.29 -8.14 1.86
N LYS A 39 9.91 -7.29 0.88
CA LYS A 39 8.55 -6.73 0.77
C LYS A 39 7.53 -7.83 0.47
N LYS A 40 7.85 -8.73 -0.49
CA LYS A 40 6.98 -9.85 -0.84
C LYS A 40 6.81 -10.87 0.29
N LYS A 41 7.87 -11.12 1.08
CA LYS A 41 7.81 -12.02 2.24
C LYS A 41 6.97 -11.45 3.41
N ASN A 42 7.01 -10.12 3.61
CA ASN A 42 6.18 -9.47 4.63
C ASN A 42 4.69 -9.45 4.24
N GLU A 43 4.36 -9.41 2.95
CA GLU A 43 2.97 -9.45 2.48
C GLU A 43 2.32 -10.83 2.68
N GLU A 44 3.07 -11.92 2.49
CA GLU A 44 2.57 -13.29 2.69
C GLU A 44 2.37 -13.64 4.17
N ASP A 45 3.16 -13.03 5.07
CA ASP A 45 3.11 -13.33 6.51
C ASP A 45 2.08 -12.48 7.27
N SER A 46 1.58 -11.39 6.67
CA SER A 46 0.60 -10.49 7.30
C SER A 46 -0.85 -11.00 7.22
N GLY A 47 -1.10 -12.07 6.48
CA GLY A 47 -2.44 -12.62 6.25
C GLY A 47 -3.32 -11.77 5.32
N PHE A 48 -2.75 -10.72 4.71
CA PHE A 48 -3.38 -9.99 3.61
C PHE A 48 -3.09 -10.66 2.28
N ILE A 49 -4.07 -10.64 1.39
CA ILE A 49 -3.90 -11.15 0.03
C ILE A 49 -3.12 -10.13 -0.79
N ALA A 50 -2.08 -10.60 -1.50
CA ALA A 50 -1.30 -9.73 -2.37
C ALA A 50 -2.15 -9.09 -3.45
N SER A 51 -2.05 -7.78 -3.60
CA SER A 51 -2.79 -7.01 -4.60
C SER A 51 -2.00 -6.86 -5.90
N LYS A 52 -2.72 -6.93 -7.02
CA LYS A 52 -2.18 -6.69 -8.36
C LYS A 52 -2.25 -5.20 -8.67
N THR A 53 -1.17 -4.50 -8.39
CA THR A 53 -0.96 -3.14 -8.88
C THR A 53 0.03 -3.17 -10.03
N LEU A 54 -0.01 -2.17 -10.93
CA LEU A 54 1.08 -2.01 -11.87
C LEU A 54 2.37 -1.78 -11.08
N ASP A 55 3.48 -2.35 -11.58
CA ASP A 55 4.80 -2.06 -11.02
C ASP A 55 4.99 -0.54 -11.01
N VAL A 56 4.97 0.00 -9.82
CA VAL A 56 5.13 1.42 -9.60
C VAL A 56 6.62 1.71 -9.68
N ASP A 57 7.12 1.89 -10.91
CA ASP A 57 8.43 2.49 -11.10
C ASP A 57 8.45 3.78 -10.28
N GLU A 58 9.37 3.88 -9.32
CA GLU A 58 9.50 5.04 -8.43
C GLU A 58 9.56 6.36 -9.22
N GLN A 59 9.99 6.30 -10.49
CA GLN A 59 10.06 7.44 -11.40
C GLN A 59 8.69 7.82 -12.02
N ARG A 60 7.72 6.92 -12.02
CA ARG A 60 6.36 7.14 -12.57
C ARG A 60 5.32 7.51 -11.53
N VAL A 61 5.64 7.32 -10.26
CA VAL A 61 4.76 7.76 -9.17
C VAL A 61 4.82 9.27 -9.06
N PRO A 62 3.69 9.99 -9.21
CA PRO A 62 3.65 11.40 -8.94
C PRO A 62 4.24 11.72 -7.57
N PRO A 63 5.08 12.75 -7.44
CA PRO A 63 5.68 13.12 -6.15
C PRO A 63 4.63 13.36 -5.05
N SER A 64 3.42 13.79 -5.43
CA SER A 64 2.30 14.01 -4.52
C SER A 64 1.81 12.73 -3.82
N LEU A 65 2.01 11.55 -4.42
CA LEU A 65 1.64 10.27 -3.80
C LEU A 65 2.72 9.71 -2.85
N ARG A 66 3.85 10.39 -2.72
CA ARG A 66 4.90 10.03 -1.75
C ARG A 66 4.58 10.69 -0.41
N VAL A 67 3.58 10.19 0.27
CA VAL A 67 3.15 10.68 1.57
C VAL A 67 3.83 9.89 2.69
N ASP A 68 4.26 10.59 3.73
CA ASP A 68 4.73 9.99 4.97
C ASP A 68 3.60 10.03 6.00
N ALA A 69 2.54 9.27 5.71
CA ALA A 69 1.35 9.17 6.53
C ALA A 69 1.02 7.70 6.78
N VAL A 70 0.46 7.43 7.95
CA VAL A 70 -0.01 6.11 8.35
C VAL A 70 -1.51 6.13 8.58
N TYR A 71 -2.16 5.02 8.28
CA TYR A 71 -3.55 4.80 8.67
C TYR A 71 -3.57 4.28 10.12
N SER A 72 -4.23 5.03 10.98
CA SER A 72 -4.31 4.71 12.41
C SER A 72 -5.31 3.58 12.63
N SER A 73 -4.80 2.41 12.90
CA SER A 73 -5.53 1.19 13.26
C SER A 73 -4.76 0.47 14.37
N GLU A 74 -5.06 -0.78 14.64
CA GLU A 74 -4.26 -1.56 15.61
C GLU A 74 -2.80 -1.78 15.16
N THR A 75 -2.51 -1.67 13.86
CA THR A 75 -1.17 -1.91 13.28
C THR A 75 -0.47 -0.68 12.74
N ASP A 76 -1.17 0.46 12.62
CA ASP A 76 -0.60 1.72 12.07
C ASP A 76 0.18 1.53 10.77
N GLU A 77 -0.51 1.10 9.72
CA GLU A 77 0.09 0.79 8.43
C GLU A 77 0.30 2.03 7.55
N PRO A 78 1.44 2.13 6.83
CA PRO A 78 1.71 3.26 5.95
C PRO A 78 0.80 3.26 4.72
N PHE A 79 0.54 4.45 4.17
CA PHE A 79 -0.07 4.57 2.86
C PHE A 79 0.93 4.25 1.76
N GLU A 80 0.59 3.30 0.90
CA GLU A 80 1.40 2.87 -0.23
C GLU A 80 0.82 3.40 -1.55
N PRO A 81 1.64 3.97 -2.46
CA PRO A 81 1.17 4.38 -3.77
C PRO A 81 0.77 3.18 -4.63
N VAL A 82 -0.33 3.33 -5.36
CA VAL A 82 -0.86 2.31 -6.25
C VAL A 82 -1.26 2.91 -7.61
N VAL A 83 -1.09 2.10 -8.65
CA VAL A 83 -1.50 2.43 -10.01
C VAL A 83 -2.25 1.23 -10.60
N LEU A 84 -3.42 1.48 -11.16
CA LEU A 84 -4.22 0.47 -11.85
C LEU A 84 -4.45 0.93 -13.31
N ALA A 85 -4.26 0.03 -14.26
CA ALA A 85 -4.53 0.28 -15.68
C ALA A 85 -6.03 0.16 -15.93
N LEU A 86 -6.78 1.23 -15.67
CA LEU A 86 -8.22 1.28 -15.83
C LEU A 86 -8.66 2.72 -16.10
N ASP A 87 -9.50 2.91 -17.11
CA ASP A 87 -9.98 4.21 -17.58
C ASP A 87 -11.29 4.66 -16.93
N HIS A 88 -11.78 3.91 -15.97
CA HIS A 88 -13.01 4.20 -15.22
C HIS A 88 -12.93 3.71 -13.78
N PHE A 89 -13.84 4.16 -12.95
CA PHE A 89 -13.98 3.64 -11.59
C PHE A 89 -14.70 2.30 -11.63
N PRO A 90 -14.08 1.21 -11.15
CA PRO A 90 -14.71 -0.11 -11.13
C PRO A 90 -15.90 -0.16 -10.16
N SER A 91 -16.80 -1.09 -10.42
CA SER A 91 -17.90 -1.41 -9.49
C SER A 91 -17.38 -2.18 -8.28
N GLU A 92 -18.24 -2.31 -7.26
CA GLU A 92 -17.92 -3.08 -6.04
C GLU A 92 -17.65 -4.56 -6.35
N ASP A 93 -18.30 -5.11 -7.37
CA ASP A 93 -18.13 -6.51 -7.79
C ASP A 93 -16.86 -6.74 -8.62
N GLU A 94 -16.45 -5.75 -9.41
CA GLU A 94 -15.26 -5.82 -10.26
C GLU A 94 -13.96 -5.60 -9.49
N PHE A 95 -14.01 -4.74 -8.48
CA PHE A 95 -12.82 -4.31 -7.75
C PHE A 95 -12.03 -5.47 -7.12
N PRO A 96 -12.64 -6.47 -6.45
CA PRO A 96 -11.89 -7.59 -5.89
C PRO A 96 -11.17 -8.42 -6.95
N GLN A 97 -11.81 -8.63 -8.09
CA GLN A 97 -11.22 -9.40 -9.19
C GLN A 97 -10.07 -8.63 -9.86
N LEU A 98 -10.20 -7.30 -9.94
CA LEU A 98 -9.17 -6.44 -10.47
C LEU A 98 -7.89 -6.47 -9.62
N VAL A 99 -8.02 -6.30 -8.31
CA VAL A 99 -6.87 -6.16 -7.40
C VAL A 99 -6.31 -7.47 -6.91
N HIS A 100 -7.12 -8.52 -6.77
CA HIS A 100 -6.69 -9.83 -6.27
C HIS A 100 -6.76 -10.95 -7.33
N GLY A 101 -7.48 -10.73 -8.44
CA GLY A 101 -7.64 -11.72 -9.51
C GLY A 101 -8.30 -13.01 -8.99
N SER A 102 -7.73 -14.16 -9.37
CA SER A 102 -8.24 -15.48 -8.96
C SER A 102 -8.02 -15.80 -7.47
N THR A 103 -7.22 -15.01 -6.78
CA THR A 103 -6.97 -15.14 -5.33
C THR A 103 -7.91 -14.29 -4.49
N ALA A 104 -8.83 -13.55 -5.14
CA ALA A 104 -9.84 -12.78 -4.42
C ALA A 104 -10.57 -13.67 -3.41
N PRO A 105 -10.72 -13.24 -2.16
CA PRO A 105 -11.52 -13.98 -1.20
C PRO A 105 -12.95 -14.13 -1.73
N LYS A 106 -13.52 -15.31 -1.63
CA LYS A 106 -14.90 -15.56 -2.09
C LYS A 106 -15.93 -14.73 -1.34
N GLU A 107 -15.57 -14.25 -0.18
CA GLU A 107 -16.40 -13.44 0.73
C GLU A 107 -15.88 -12.01 0.90
N ALA A 108 -14.96 -11.56 0.02
CA ALA A 108 -14.50 -10.19 0.08
C ALA A 108 -15.68 -9.24 -0.12
N GLN A 109 -16.03 -8.50 0.92
CA GLN A 109 -16.99 -7.41 0.81
C GLN A 109 -16.26 -6.14 0.41
N VAL A 110 -16.68 -5.56 -0.71
CA VAL A 110 -16.22 -4.25 -1.13
C VAL A 110 -17.33 -3.25 -0.91
N SER A 111 -17.00 -2.10 -0.40
CA SER A 111 -17.91 -0.96 -0.31
C SER A 111 -17.21 0.30 -0.79
N VAL A 112 -17.94 1.11 -1.55
CA VAL A 112 -17.47 2.40 -2.01
C VAL A 112 -17.89 3.49 -1.04
N LEU A 113 -16.90 4.20 -0.51
CA LEU A 113 -17.09 5.29 0.44
C LEU A 113 -16.76 6.62 -0.24
N SER A 114 -17.45 7.66 0.16
CA SER A 114 -17.01 9.02 -0.15
C SER A 114 -15.81 9.41 0.72
N PRO A 115 -14.97 10.37 0.29
CA PRO A 115 -13.89 10.90 1.12
C PRO A 115 -14.34 11.35 2.51
N ALA A 116 -15.53 11.95 2.62
CA ALA A 116 -16.08 12.39 3.90
C ALA A 116 -16.53 11.23 4.80
N GLN A 117 -16.93 10.11 4.23
CA GLN A 117 -17.26 8.89 5.00
C GLN A 117 -16.00 8.20 5.51
N PHE A 118 -14.93 8.23 4.72
CA PHE A 118 -13.63 7.69 5.10
C PHE A 118 -12.97 8.54 6.18
N ASP A 119 -12.83 9.83 5.92
CA ASP A 119 -12.18 10.77 6.84
C ASP A 119 -13.19 11.62 7.62
N ARG A 120 -13.94 11.00 8.51
CA ARG A 120 -14.93 11.69 9.34
C ARG A 120 -14.33 12.68 10.33
N ARG A 121 -13.05 12.51 10.68
CA ARG A 121 -12.35 13.31 11.69
C ARG A 121 -11.37 14.32 11.08
N GLY A 122 -11.17 14.31 9.75
CA GLY A 122 -10.22 15.19 9.07
C GLY A 122 -8.76 14.82 9.29
N GLN A 123 -8.47 13.56 9.67
CA GLN A 123 -7.11 13.09 9.95
C GLN A 123 -6.32 12.80 8.67
N TYR A 124 -7.03 12.47 7.57
CA TYR A 124 -6.45 12.05 6.30
C TYR A 124 -6.68 13.07 5.18
N THR A 125 -7.03 14.31 5.52
CA THR A 125 -7.27 15.37 4.54
C THR A 125 -6.06 15.59 3.65
N SER A 126 -4.85 15.61 4.19
CA SER A 126 -3.60 15.74 3.43
C SER A 126 -3.36 14.57 2.47
N VAL A 127 -3.74 13.35 2.86
CA VAL A 127 -3.66 12.14 2.03
C VAL A 127 -4.64 12.23 0.86
N LEU A 128 -5.88 12.65 1.12
CA LEU A 128 -6.89 12.85 0.09
C LEU A 128 -6.51 13.97 -0.89
N GLU A 129 -5.91 15.06 -0.39
CA GLU A 129 -5.39 16.14 -1.22
C GLU A 129 -4.20 15.68 -2.09
N ALA A 130 -3.33 14.83 -1.56
CA ALA A 130 -2.23 14.25 -2.29
C ALA A 130 -2.73 13.40 -3.49
N VAL A 131 -3.77 12.61 -3.30
CA VAL A 131 -4.42 11.83 -4.38
C VAL A 131 -5.03 12.75 -5.44
N LYS A 132 -5.74 13.81 -5.03
CA LYS A 132 -6.30 14.81 -5.97
C LYS A 132 -5.21 15.52 -6.75
N ALA A 133 -4.11 15.92 -6.09
CA ALA A 133 -2.99 16.59 -6.70
C ALA A 133 -2.26 15.71 -7.74
N ALA A 134 -2.23 14.39 -7.51
CA ALA A 134 -1.61 13.45 -8.45
C ALA A 134 -2.26 13.46 -9.84
N CYS A 135 -3.59 13.65 -9.91
CA CYS A 135 -4.33 13.71 -11.16
C CYS A 135 -4.27 15.10 -11.83
N SER A 136 -4.05 16.16 -11.06
CA SER A 136 -4.01 17.53 -11.58
C SER A 136 -2.74 17.82 -12.38
N THR A 137 -1.66 17.09 -12.13
CA THR A 137 -0.36 17.29 -12.80
C THR A 137 -0.32 16.73 -14.23
N SER A 138 -1.21 15.79 -14.57
CA SER A 138 -1.24 15.15 -15.89
C SER A 138 -2.02 15.97 -16.94
N SER A 139 -2.89 16.88 -16.51
CA SER A 139 -3.73 17.69 -17.41
C SER A 139 -3.04 18.92 -18.01
N SER A 140 -1.76 19.15 -17.71
CA SER A 140 -1.01 20.32 -18.22
C SER A 140 -0.47 20.19 -19.66
N SER A 141 -0.75 19.09 -20.38
CA SER A 141 -0.24 18.86 -21.74
C SER A 141 -1.28 18.89 -22.86
N SER A 142 -2.54 19.19 -22.59
CA SER A 142 -3.54 19.40 -23.66
C SER A 142 -4.29 20.70 -23.45
N SER A 143 -3.90 21.70 -24.25
CA SER A 143 -4.58 22.97 -24.42
C SER A 143 -5.98 22.78 -24.99
N SER A 144 -7.01 22.83 -24.18
CA SER A 144 -8.33 23.25 -24.61
C SER A 144 -9.10 23.85 -23.42
N SER A 145 -9.36 25.12 -23.59
CA SER A 145 -10.10 26.04 -22.75
C SER A 145 -11.47 25.51 -22.32
N SER A 146 -11.63 25.17 -21.09
CA SER A 146 -12.88 25.39 -20.34
C SER A 146 -12.53 25.44 -18.86
N SER A 147 -12.68 26.63 -18.30
CA SER A 147 -12.52 26.97 -16.89
C SER A 147 -13.63 26.34 -16.06
N SER A 148 -13.50 25.10 -15.74
CA SER A 148 -14.11 24.50 -14.58
C SER A 148 -12.95 23.84 -13.82
N SER A 149 -12.71 24.28 -12.60
CA SER A 149 -11.84 23.60 -11.63
C SER A 149 -12.46 22.24 -11.36
N SER A 150 -12.26 21.27 -12.24
CA SER A 150 -12.67 19.89 -12.03
C SER A 150 -11.77 19.34 -10.91
N THR A 151 -12.25 19.51 -9.69
CA THR A 151 -11.70 18.85 -8.53
C THR A 151 -11.71 17.36 -8.85
N ALA A 152 -10.55 16.73 -8.96
CA ALA A 152 -10.46 15.31 -9.29
C ALA A 152 -11.35 14.51 -8.33
N GLU A 153 -12.26 13.73 -8.89
CA GLU A 153 -13.12 12.85 -8.09
C GLU A 153 -12.25 11.78 -7.43
N VAL A 154 -12.36 11.66 -6.12
CA VAL A 154 -11.70 10.60 -5.36
C VAL A 154 -12.76 9.64 -4.85
N ARG A 155 -12.58 8.35 -5.09
CA ARG A 155 -13.37 7.27 -4.50
C ARG A 155 -12.53 6.44 -3.55
N VAL A 156 -13.14 6.01 -2.49
CA VAL A 156 -12.49 5.14 -1.50
C VAL A 156 -13.16 3.77 -1.54
N TYR A 157 -12.38 2.75 -1.90
CA TYR A 157 -12.83 1.37 -1.85
C TYR A 157 -12.36 0.75 -0.54
N ARG A 158 -13.27 0.27 0.24
CA ARG A 158 -13.00 -0.51 1.46
C ARG A 158 -13.17 -1.98 1.11
N VAL A 159 -12.08 -2.72 1.12
CA VAL A 159 -12.06 -4.16 0.85
C VAL A 159 -11.89 -4.89 2.17
N GLN A 160 -12.89 -5.61 2.59
CA GLN A 160 -12.85 -6.42 3.80
C GLN A 160 -12.44 -7.85 3.44
N HIS A 161 -11.28 -8.28 3.95
CA HIS A 161 -10.73 -9.61 3.70
C HIS A 161 -11.31 -10.66 4.66
N ASP A 162 -11.48 -10.27 5.93
CA ASP A 162 -12.06 -11.07 7.00
C ASP A 162 -12.72 -10.17 8.06
N GLN A 163 -12.98 -10.69 9.24
CA GLN A 163 -13.65 -9.94 10.30
C GLN A 163 -12.86 -8.72 10.80
N SER A 164 -11.55 -8.75 10.69
CA SER A 164 -10.66 -7.71 11.22
C SER A 164 -9.76 -7.05 10.18
N ARG A 165 -9.45 -7.72 9.07
CA ARG A 165 -8.52 -7.19 8.05
C ARG A 165 -9.25 -6.46 6.95
N VAL A 166 -8.86 -5.21 6.76
CA VAL A 166 -9.44 -4.29 5.78
C VAL A 166 -8.35 -3.60 4.99
N GLU A 167 -8.57 -3.37 3.71
CA GLU A 167 -7.76 -2.47 2.88
C GLU A 167 -8.59 -1.28 2.45
N TYR A 168 -8.01 -0.09 2.54
CA TYR A 168 -8.56 1.15 2.01
C TYR A 168 -7.78 1.56 0.77
N TRP A 169 -8.48 1.79 -0.32
CA TRP A 169 -7.92 2.22 -1.60
C TRP A 169 -8.51 3.57 -1.96
N LEU A 170 -7.72 4.62 -1.88
CA LEU A 170 -8.09 5.99 -2.22
C LEU A 170 -7.66 6.24 -3.64
N LEU A 171 -8.59 6.21 -4.58
CA LEU A 171 -8.32 6.24 -6.01
C LEU A 171 -8.91 7.46 -6.68
N ALA A 172 -8.19 8.01 -7.64
CA ALA A 172 -8.65 9.04 -8.54
C ALA A 172 -8.31 8.67 -9.99
N LEU A 173 -9.14 9.10 -10.93
CA LEU A 173 -8.96 8.82 -12.35
C LEU A 173 -8.03 9.84 -12.99
N ASP A 174 -7.01 9.37 -13.69
CA ASP A 174 -6.03 10.14 -14.42
C ASP A 174 -5.89 9.60 -15.86
N GLY A 175 -6.75 10.08 -16.75
CA GLY A 175 -6.80 9.61 -18.13
C GLY A 175 -7.25 8.15 -18.23
N ASP A 176 -6.32 7.28 -18.59
CA ASP A 176 -6.52 5.84 -18.82
C ASP A 176 -6.07 4.96 -17.64
N ARG A 177 -5.86 5.57 -16.47
CA ARG A 177 -5.39 4.88 -15.28
C ARG A 177 -6.00 5.43 -14.00
N LEU A 178 -6.08 4.59 -12.99
CA LEU A 178 -6.40 5.00 -11.63
C LEU A 178 -5.10 5.14 -10.85
N LEU A 179 -4.92 6.29 -10.23
CA LEU A 179 -3.80 6.60 -9.34
C LEU A 179 -4.33 6.75 -7.92
N GLY A 180 -3.52 6.37 -6.96
CA GLY A 180 -3.93 6.59 -5.58
C GLY A 180 -3.01 6.02 -4.53
N LEU A 181 -3.59 5.86 -3.35
CA LEU A 181 -2.92 5.35 -2.16
C LEU A 181 -3.73 4.19 -1.58
N LYS A 182 -3.03 3.19 -1.08
CA LYS A 182 -3.61 2.04 -0.39
C LYS A 182 -3.06 2.01 1.04
N ALA A 183 -3.92 1.70 2.00
CA ALA A 183 -3.51 1.38 3.37
C ALA A 183 -4.20 0.09 3.83
N ARG A 184 -3.47 -0.70 4.62
CA ARG A 184 -4.00 -1.86 5.33
C ARG A 184 -4.43 -1.44 6.73
N ALA A 185 -5.42 -2.12 7.26
CA ALA A 185 -5.92 -1.86 8.60
C ALA A 185 -6.36 -3.15 9.28
N VAL A 186 -6.15 -3.21 10.58
CA VAL A 186 -6.76 -4.21 11.45
C VAL A 186 -7.79 -3.48 12.31
N GLU A 187 -9.05 -3.81 12.11
CA GLU A 187 -10.20 -3.21 12.79
C GLU A 187 -10.94 -4.28 13.60
N THR A 188 -11.23 -4.01 14.86
CA THR A 188 -11.98 -4.89 15.78
C THR A 188 -13.26 -4.25 16.28
#